data_d32dcfb598c5279a714101c03a97aa10
#
_entry.id   d32dcfb598c5279a714101c03a97aa10
#
_cell.length_a   1.000
_cell.length_b   1.000
_cell.length_c   1.000
_cell.angle_alpha   90.00
_cell.angle_beta   90.00
_cell.angle_gamma   90.00
#
_symmetry.space_group_name_H-M   'P 1'
#
loop_
_entity.id
_entity.type
_entity.pdbx_description
1 polymer ?
#
loop_
_entity_poly.entity_id
_entity_poly.type
_entity_poly.pdbx_seq_one_letter_code
_entity_poly.pdbx_strand_id
1 'polypeptide(L)'
;MTVPGPDTDTVLADAVRHEVGPVVAALHRLTGDFDVAEDAVQDALVSAVAAWRRDGPPPNPGAWLTLAARRKAVDRLRREAARGRLAAAVAATRVEAAGPPDRSTDWSDTDERVAMLFGCCHPALAVEARLALTLRSVAGLTTEQVARTFLVPEATLAQRIVRAKRKIVATGIRMEVPDTRVPERLDDVLTVVYLTYNAGFVDAASRGLAQDAVWLAEVLTTGLPREPEAWGLLALLTLQQSRAAARFGPNGALVLLADQDRARWAHPAIARAERYLERAAVWRRPGRFQLQAAIAACHASAPTYAETDWLQILTLYDLLLRHDRSPVVRLNRAVALAECMGPEPALREVDALAGQLDAYHLWHATRADLLRRLGRMEAATDANRRALDLAAIPAERALLRDRLGT
;
A
#
# COMPACT_ATOMS: atom_id res chain seq x y z
N MET A 1 13.47 -31.13 -26.43
CA MET A 1 12.55 -30.96 -25.31
C MET A 1 12.14 -29.47 -25.29
N THR A 2 10.97 -29.15 -25.84
CA THR A 2 10.41 -27.81 -25.80
C THR A 2 9.89 -27.56 -24.38
N VAL A 3 10.45 -26.57 -23.70
CA VAL A 3 9.90 -26.08 -22.42
C VAL A 3 8.47 -25.62 -22.73
N PRO A 4 7.43 -26.10 -22.03
CA PRO A 4 6.09 -25.59 -22.24
C PRO A 4 6.11 -24.09 -21.94
N GLY A 5 5.60 -23.29 -22.90
CA GLY A 5 5.45 -21.84 -22.73
C GLY A 5 4.56 -21.55 -21.49
N PRO A 6 4.67 -20.35 -20.92
CA PRO A 6 3.85 -19.98 -19.76
C PRO A 6 2.36 -20.17 -20.11
N ASP A 7 1.62 -20.71 -19.15
CA ASP A 7 0.19 -20.93 -19.25
C ASP A 7 -0.53 -19.61 -19.58
N THR A 8 -1.42 -19.62 -20.57
CA THR A 8 -2.14 -18.43 -21.03
C THR A 8 -2.89 -17.73 -19.88
N ASP A 9 -3.45 -18.48 -18.94
CA ASP A 9 -4.18 -17.90 -17.81
C ASP A 9 -3.20 -17.21 -16.84
N THR A 10 -1.98 -17.70 -16.68
CA THR A 10 -0.90 -17.03 -15.90
C THR A 10 -0.49 -15.72 -16.60
N VAL A 11 -0.28 -15.71 -17.92
CA VAL A 11 0.08 -14.49 -18.66
C VAL A 11 -1.06 -13.47 -18.61
N LEU A 12 -2.32 -13.90 -18.67
CA LEU A 12 -3.47 -13.03 -18.51
C LEU A 12 -3.54 -12.40 -17.11
N ALA A 13 -3.30 -13.19 -16.06
CA ALA A 13 -3.28 -12.69 -14.70
C ALA A 13 -2.16 -11.66 -14.48
N ASP A 14 -0.97 -11.93 -15.01
CA ASP A 14 0.16 -11.00 -14.97
C ASP A 14 -0.13 -9.71 -15.75
N ALA A 15 -0.73 -9.83 -16.95
CA ALA A 15 -1.12 -8.68 -17.74
C ALA A 15 -2.18 -7.82 -17.03
N VAL A 16 -3.17 -8.43 -16.38
CA VAL A 16 -4.15 -7.71 -15.57
C VAL A 16 -3.46 -6.95 -14.43
N ARG A 17 -2.53 -7.59 -13.73
CA ARG A 17 -1.85 -6.98 -12.59
C ARG A 17 -0.88 -5.86 -12.99
N HIS A 18 -0.15 -6.04 -14.07
CA HIS A 18 0.98 -5.16 -14.41
C HIS A 18 0.70 -4.17 -15.53
N GLU A 19 -0.23 -4.47 -16.46
CA GLU A 19 -0.44 -3.67 -17.67
C GLU A 19 -1.71 -2.80 -17.63
N VAL A 20 -2.73 -3.22 -16.87
CA VAL A 20 -4.03 -2.50 -16.85
C VAL A 20 -3.88 -1.07 -16.36
N GLY A 21 -3.18 -0.85 -15.26
CA GLY A 21 -2.98 0.49 -14.68
C GLY A 21 -2.34 1.48 -15.67
N PRO A 22 -1.17 1.17 -16.26
CA PRO A 22 -0.53 2.02 -17.26
C PRO A 22 -1.42 2.31 -18.46
N VAL A 23 -2.12 1.29 -18.99
CA VAL A 23 -3.01 1.47 -20.16
C VAL A 23 -4.19 2.39 -19.83
N VAL A 24 -4.78 2.26 -18.63
CA VAL A 24 -5.85 3.17 -18.17
C VAL A 24 -5.32 4.59 -18.03
N ALA A 25 -4.13 4.77 -17.44
CA ALA A 25 -3.52 6.09 -17.29
C ALA A 25 -3.24 6.77 -18.63
N ALA A 26 -2.63 6.03 -19.56
CA ALA A 26 -2.35 6.52 -20.90
C ALA A 26 -3.64 6.92 -21.65
N LEU A 27 -4.68 6.10 -21.59
CA LEU A 27 -5.96 6.40 -22.21
C LEU A 27 -6.67 7.56 -21.53
N HIS A 28 -6.64 7.66 -20.20
CA HIS A 28 -7.22 8.80 -19.47
C HIS A 28 -6.60 10.13 -19.92
N ARG A 29 -5.27 10.20 -20.09
CA ARG A 29 -4.61 11.43 -20.61
C ARG A 29 -5.13 11.80 -22.00
N LEU A 30 -5.39 10.82 -22.85
CA LEU A 30 -5.85 11.05 -24.22
C LEU A 30 -7.34 11.40 -24.28
N THR A 31 -8.16 10.72 -23.48
CA THR A 31 -9.63 10.88 -23.49
C THR A 31 -10.11 12.02 -22.59
N GLY A 32 -9.41 12.30 -21.50
CA GLY A 32 -9.85 13.17 -20.42
C GLY A 32 -10.98 12.57 -19.56
N ASP A 33 -11.35 11.31 -19.82
CA ASP A 33 -12.46 10.62 -19.15
C ASP A 33 -12.00 9.27 -18.60
N PHE A 34 -12.12 9.10 -17.29
CA PHE A 34 -11.66 7.92 -16.59
C PHE A 34 -12.53 6.68 -16.90
N ASP A 35 -13.84 6.89 -17.02
CA ASP A 35 -14.78 5.80 -17.28
C ASP A 35 -14.60 5.28 -18.72
N VAL A 36 -14.38 6.17 -19.69
CA VAL A 36 -14.05 5.79 -21.07
C VAL A 36 -12.74 4.98 -21.11
N ALA A 37 -11.72 5.39 -20.37
CA ALA A 37 -10.44 4.70 -20.33
C ALA A 37 -10.57 3.29 -19.72
N GLU A 38 -11.20 3.17 -18.53
CA GLU A 38 -11.39 1.88 -17.86
C GLU A 38 -12.25 0.91 -18.68
N ASP A 39 -13.38 1.38 -19.20
CA ASP A 39 -14.27 0.54 -20.01
C ASP A 39 -13.57 0.03 -21.27
N ALA A 40 -12.78 0.88 -21.94
CA ALA A 40 -12.01 0.48 -23.11
C ALA A 40 -10.95 -0.59 -22.75
N VAL A 41 -10.32 -0.49 -21.59
CA VAL A 41 -9.36 -1.50 -21.12
C VAL A 41 -10.07 -2.80 -20.74
N GLN A 42 -11.23 -2.74 -20.08
CA GLN A 42 -12.04 -3.93 -19.78
C GLN A 42 -12.47 -4.65 -21.06
N ASP A 43 -12.95 -3.91 -22.06
CA ASP A 43 -13.31 -4.48 -23.38
C ASP A 43 -12.10 -5.10 -24.11
N ALA A 44 -10.91 -4.52 -23.92
CA ALA A 44 -9.67 -5.09 -24.45
C ALA A 44 -9.27 -6.38 -23.74
N LEU A 45 -9.42 -6.44 -22.40
CA LEU A 45 -9.17 -7.66 -21.62
C LEU A 45 -10.10 -8.81 -22.03
N VAL A 46 -11.40 -8.53 -22.23
CA VAL A 46 -12.34 -9.53 -22.73
C VAL A 46 -11.89 -10.04 -24.11
N SER A 47 -11.41 -9.14 -24.97
CA SER A 47 -10.86 -9.52 -26.28
C SER A 47 -9.56 -10.33 -26.16
N ALA A 48 -8.70 -10.00 -25.16
CA ALA A 48 -7.46 -10.74 -24.88
C ALA A 48 -7.74 -12.18 -24.45
N VAL A 49 -8.69 -12.39 -23.53
CA VAL A 49 -9.11 -13.74 -23.10
C VAL A 49 -9.48 -14.62 -24.28
N ALA A 50 -10.27 -14.10 -25.19
CA ALA A 50 -10.71 -14.86 -26.38
C ALA A 50 -9.57 -15.09 -27.37
N ALA A 51 -8.76 -14.06 -27.67
CA ALA A 51 -7.70 -14.13 -28.65
C ALA A 51 -6.52 -14.98 -28.14
N TRP A 52 -6.06 -14.78 -26.91
CA TRP A 52 -4.88 -15.46 -26.38
C TRP A 52 -5.13 -16.94 -26.07
N ARG A 53 -6.37 -17.30 -25.72
CA ARG A 53 -6.74 -18.72 -25.59
C ARG A 53 -6.76 -19.47 -26.91
N ARG A 54 -7.06 -18.77 -28.02
CA ARG A 54 -7.10 -19.36 -29.37
C ARG A 54 -5.72 -19.37 -30.03
N ASP A 55 -4.99 -18.26 -29.97
CA ASP A 55 -3.80 -17.99 -30.77
C ASP A 55 -2.50 -18.01 -29.92
N GLY A 56 -2.62 -18.18 -28.60
CA GLY A 56 -1.54 -18.00 -27.64
C GLY A 56 -1.31 -16.53 -27.24
N PRO A 57 -0.63 -16.28 -26.12
CA PRO A 57 -0.31 -14.91 -25.68
C PRO A 57 0.69 -14.27 -26.66
N PRO A 58 0.55 -12.94 -26.94
CA PRO A 58 1.49 -12.23 -27.79
C PRO A 58 2.86 -12.06 -27.09
N PRO A 59 3.94 -11.85 -27.87
CA PRO A 59 5.28 -11.61 -27.31
C PRO A 59 5.34 -10.38 -26.36
N ASN A 60 4.41 -9.44 -26.53
CA ASN A 60 4.27 -8.27 -25.67
C ASN A 60 2.79 -8.03 -25.33
N PRO A 61 2.31 -8.59 -24.20
CA PRO A 61 0.94 -8.46 -23.74
C PRO A 61 0.51 -7.00 -23.50
N GLY A 62 1.37 -6.16 -22.93
CA GLY A 62 1.08 -4.76 -22.66
C GLY A 62 0.86 -3.93 -23.93
N ALA A 63 1.73 -4.08 -24.92
CA ALA A 63 1.57 -3.39 -26.21
C ALA A 63 0.30 -3.82 -26.93
N TRP A 64 -0.05 -5.11 -26.88
CA TRP A 64 -1.28 -5.61 -27.44
C TRP A 64 -2.52 -5.03 -26.77
N LEU A 65 -2.54 -5.03 -25.42
CA LEU A 65 -3.62 -4.44 -24.62
C LEU A 65 -3.77 -2.94 -24.89
N THR A 66 -2.67 -2.19 -24.95
CA THR A 66 -2.67 -0.76 -25.26
C THR A 66 -3.33 -0.49 -26.62
N LEU A 67 -2.94 -1.23 -27.64
CA LEU A 67 -3.50 -1.07 -29.00
C LEU A 67 -4.98 -1.45 -29.04
N ALA A 68 -5.35 -2.56 -28.41
CA ALA A 68 -6.73 -3.03 -28.35
C ALA A 68 -7.63 -2.05 -27.59
N ALA A 69 -7.20 -1.60 -26.41
CA ALA A 69 -7.94 -0.66 -25.59
C ALA A 69 -8.09 0.71 -26.28
N ARG A 70 -7.05 1.17 -26.99
CA ARG A 70 -7.12 2.40 -27.77
C ARG A 70 -8.18 2.33 -28.87
N ARG A 71 -8.24 1.23 -29.63
CA ARG A 71 -9.29 1.03 -30.64
C ARG A 71 -10.68 1.07 -30.02
N LYS A 72 -10.86 0.40 -28.87
CA LYS A 72 -12.13 0.42 -28.13
C LYS A 72 -12.52 1.81 -27.65
N ALA A 73 -11.56 2.60 -27.15
CA ALA A 73 -11.78 3.99 -26.73
C ALA A 73 -12.24 4.87 -27.90
N VAL A 74 -11.58 4.77 -29.06
CA VAL A 74 -11.97 5.49 -30.27
C VAL A 74 -13.39 5.14 -30.70
N ASP A 75 -13.71 3.85 -30.77
CA ASP A 75 -15.04 3.38 -31.18
C ASP A 75 -16.12 3.87 -30.20
N ARG A 76 -15.83 3.93 -28.93
CA ARG A 76 -16.74 4.45 -27.91
C ARG A 76 -16.95 5.96 -28.08
N LEU A 77 -15.85 6.72 -28.15
CA LEU A 77 -15.89 8.18 -28.33
C LEU A 77 -16.61 8.58 -29.61
N ARG A 78 -16.40 7.86 -30.72
CA ARG A 78 -17.13 8.09 -31.98
C ARG A 78 -18.64 7.85 -31.84
N ARG A 79 -19.04 6.80 -31.12
CA ARG A 79 -20.45 6.55 -30.81
C ARG A 79 -21.06 7.65 -29.95
N GLU A 80 -20.29 8.17 -29.00
CA GLU A 80 -20.72 9.28 -28.15
C GLU A 80 -20.76 10.61 -28.89
N ALA A 81 -19.80 10.87 -29.76
CA ALA A 81 -19.81 12.03 -30.66
C ALA A 81 -21.02 12.06 -31.58
N ALA A 82 -21.39 10.89 -32.15
CA ALA A 82 -22.60 10.73 -32.95
C ALA A 82 -23.92 11.02 -32.20
N ARG A 83 -23.87 10.99 -30.83
CA ARG A 83 -24.98 11.40 -29.95
C ARG A 83 -24.95 12.89 -29.62
N GLY A 84 -24.13 13.69 -30.29
CA GLY A 84 -24.07 15.16 -30.14
C GLY A 84 -23.17 15.66 -29.04
N ARG A 85 -22.28 14.87 -28.50
CA ARG A 85 -21.29 15.30 -27.47
C ARG A 85 -20.01 15.82 -28.15
N LEU A 86 -19.87 17.14 -28.26
CA LEU A 86 -18.70 17.77 -28.89
C LEU A 86 -17.36 17.37 -28.20
N ALA A 87 -17.35 17.27 -26.87
CA ALA A 87 -16.17 16.85 -26.13
C ALA A 87 -15.67 15.44 -26.54
N ALA A 88 -16.59 14.52 -26.85
CA ALA A 88 -16.26 13.18 -27.30
C ALA A 88 -15.63 13.19 -28.72
N ALA A 89 -16.05 14.09 -29.61
CA ALA A 89 -15.45 14.26 -30.92
C ALA A 89 -14.00 14.76 -30.85
N VAL A 90 -13.74 15.75 -30.01
CA VAL A 90 -12.39 16.28 -29.75
C VAL A 90 -11.49 15.21 -29.13
N ALA A 91 -12.01 14.44 -28.17
CA ALA A 91 -11.26 13.34 -27.55
C ALA A 91 -10.94 12.22 -28.55
N ALA A 92 -11.89 11.83 -29.39
CA ALA A 92 -11.67 10.82 -30.44
C ALA A 92 -10.54 11.23 -31.40
N THR A 93 -10.55 12.46 -31.89
CA THR A 93 -9.49 13.00 -32.77
C THR A 93 -8.12 12.97 -32.09
N ARG A 94 -8.06 13.33 -30.78
CA ARG A 94 -6.81 13.32 -30.00
C ARG A 94 -6.26 11.90 -29.84
N VAL A 95 -7.12 10.92 -29.53
CA VAL A 95 -6.72 9.51 -29.37
C VAL A 95 -6.25 8.93 -30.72
N GLU A 96 -6.88 9.29 -31.83
CA GLU A 96 -6.50 8.84 -33.16
C GLU A 96 -5.15 9.46 -33.62
N ALA A 97 -4.96 10.75 -33.36
CA ALA A 97 -3.75 11.48 -33.74
C ALA A 97 -2.49 11.05 -32.95
N ALA A 98 -2.69 10.55 -31.74
CA ALA A 98 -1.59 10.01 -30.96
C ALA A 98 -1.08 8.72 -31.58
N GLY A 99 -0.15 8.68 -32.52
CA GLY A 99 0.38 7.49 -33.21
C GLY A 99 0.46 6.17 -32.38
N PRO A 100 0.83 5.04 -32.94
CA PRO A 100 1.10 3.85 -32.15
C PRO A 100 2.14 4.20 -31.10
N PRO A 101 2.10 3.62 -29.88
CA PRO A 101 3.08 3.91 -28.85
C PRO A 101 4.48 3.65 -29.45
N ASP A 102 5.20 4.73 -29.69
CA ASP A 102 6.57 4.63 -30.18
C ASP A 102 7.42 4.10 -29.01
N ARG A 103 7.99 2.93 -29.19
CA ARG A 103 8.90 2.30 -28.23
C ARG A 103 10.22 3.07 -28.07
N SER A 104 10.48 4.04 -28.95
CA SER A 104 11.69 4.88 -28.92
C SER A 104 11.53 6.15 -28.07
N THR A 105 10.29 6.57 -27.73
CA THR A 105 10.08 7.60 -26.73
C THR A 105 10.07 6.92 -25.37
N ASP A 106 11.01 7.33 -24.53
CA ASP A 106 11.39 6.89 -23.18
C ASP A 106 10.25 7.07 -22.11
N TRP A 107 9.01 6.78 -22.51
CA TRP A 107 7.84 6.74 -21.65
C TRP A 107 7.78 5.36 -21.01
N SER A 108 8.50 5.21 -19.91
CA SER A 108 8.44 3.98 -19.15
C SER A 108 7.02 3.80 -18.60
N ASP A 109 6.48 2.58 -18.65
CA ASP A 109 5.23 2.21 -17.97
C ASP A 109 5.20 2.68 -16.50
N THR A 110 6.36 2.90 -15.94
CA THR A 110 6.59 3.44 -14.61
C THR A 110 6.11 4.87 -14.46
N ASP A 111 6.36 5.77 -15.44
CA ASP A 111 5.96 7.18 -15.37
C ASP A 111 4.44 7.33 -15.39
N GLU A 112 3.76 6.50 -16.16
CA GLU A 112 2.31 6.46 -16.24
C GLU A 112 1.66 6.02 -14.91
N ARG A 113 2.23 5.02 -14.27
CA ARG A 113 1.76 4.52 -12.97
C ARG A 113 1.97 5.55 -11.88
N VAL A 114 3.14 6.19 -11.87
CA VAL A 114 3.43 7.26 -10.90
C VAL A 114 2.48 8.43 -11.10
N ALA A 115 2.26 8.86 -12.34
CA ALA A 115 1.32 9.92 -12.67
C ALA A 115 -0.12 9.59 -12.19
N MET A 116 -0.54 8.34 -12.38
CA MET A 116 -1.85 7.86 -11.93
C MET A 116 -1.95 7.83 -10.39
N LEU A 117 -0.88 7.41 -9.69
CA LEU A 117 -0.81 7.46 -8.23
C LEU A 117 -1.01 8.89 -7.72
N PHE A 118 -0.32 9.88 -8.31
CA PHE A 118 -0.50 11.29 -7.92
C PHE A 118 -1.92 11.80 -8.16
N GLY A 119 -2.56 11.38 -9.24
CA GLY A 119 -3.96 11.71 -9.53
C GLY A 119 -4.94 11.06 -8.54
N CYS A 120 -4.82 9.75 -8.33
CA CYS A 120 -5.67 8.98 -7.41
C CYS A 120 -5.49 9.42 -5.95
N CYS A 121 -4.29 9.85 -5.57
CA CYS A 121 -3.96 10.32 -4.21
C CYS A 121 -4.09 11.84 -4.03
N HIS A 122 -4.83 12.53 -4.92
CA HIS A 122 -4.97 13.98 -4.83
C HIS A 122 -5.63 14.42 -3.51
N PRO A 123 -5.09 15.45 -2.79
CA PRO A 123 -5.58 15.86 -1.46
C PRO A 123 -7.03 16.36 -1.46
N ALA A 124 -7.56 16.76 -2.61
CA ALA A 124 -8.99 17.09 -2.75
C ALA A 124 -9.91 15.88 -2.54
N LEU A 125 -9.42 14.64 -2.65
CA LEU A 125 -10.19 13.43 -2.43
C LEU A 125 -10.08 13.00 -0.95
N ALA A 126 -11.16 12.44 -0.40
CA ALA A 126 -11.12 11.82 0.93
C ALA A 126 -10.16 10.62 0.96
N VAL A 127 -9.56 10.34 2.10
CA VAL A 127 -8.54 9.27 2.24
C VAL A 127 -9.08 7.92 1.78
N GLU A 128 -10.32 7.59 2.15
CA GLU A 128 -10.97 6.33 1.76
C GLU A 128 -11.22 6.24 0.23
N ALA A 129 -11.41 7.38 -0.41
CA ALA A 129 -11.55 7.43 -1.87
C ALA A 129 -10.19 7.29 -2.57
N ARG A 130 -9.13 7.88 -2.02
CA ARG A 130 -7.75 7.70 -2.52
C ARG A 130 -7.35 6.23 -2.45
N LEU A 131 -7.55 5.58 -1.30
CA LEU A 131 -7.30 4.15 -1.12
C LEU A 131 -8.07 3.30 -2.14
N ALA A 132 -9.38 3.52 -2.24
CA ALA A 132 -10.23 2.76 -3.15
C ALA A 132 -9.82 2.92 -4.62
N LEU A 133 -9.52 4.15 -5.05
CA LEU A 133 -9.05 4.42 -6.42
C LEU A 133 -7.69 3.81 -6.69
N THR A 134 -6.73 3.97 -5.79
CA THR A 134 -5.38 3.43 -5.97
C THR A 134 -5.40 1.92 -6.09
N LEU A 135 -6.11 1.23 -5.21
CA LEU A 135 -6.22 -0.22 -5.27
C LEU A 135 -6.96 -0.71 -6.51
N ARG A 136 -8.05 -0.04 -6.88
CA ARG A 136 -8.86 -0.43 -8.04
C ARG A 136 -8.15 -0.14 -9.37
N SER A 137 -7.59 1.06 -9.49
CA SER A 137 -7.16 1.58 -10.79
C SER A 137 -5.64 1.44 -11.03
N VAL A 138 -4.83 1.41 -9.97
CA VAL A 138 -3.36 1.26 -10.09
C VAL A 138 -2.92 -0.16 -9.77
N ALA A 139 -3.41 -0.75 -8.67
CA ALA A 139 -3.06 -2.11 -8.27
C ALA A 139 -3.93 -3.19 -8.95
N GLY A 140 -4.97 -2.80 -9.72
CA GLY A 140 -5.78 -3.72 -10.53
C GLY A 140 -6.75 -4.62 -9.76
N LEU A 141 -7.01 -4.35 -8.46
CA LEU A 141 -7.93 -5.14 -7.67
C LEU A 141 -9.38 -4.95 -8.13
N THR A 142 -10.22 -5.97 -7.93
CA THR A 142 -11.66 -5.84 -8.17
C THR A 142 -12.34 -5.02 -7.07
N THR A 143 -13.50 -4.42 -7.36
CA THR A 143 -14.29 -3.69 -6.37
C THR A 143 -14.65 -4.58 -5.18
N GLU A 144 -14.98 -5.85 -5.43
CA GLU A 144 -15.25 -6.85 -4.40
C GLU A 144 -14.03 -7.10 -3.49
N GLN A 145 -12.82 -7.25 -4.07
CA GLN A 145 -11.59 -7.44 -3.29
C GLN A 145 -11.30 -6.24 -2.39
N VAL A 146 -11.41 -5.03 -2.92
CA VAL A 146 -11.21 -3.80 -2.14
C VAL A 146 -12.29 -3.65 -1.06
N ALA A 147 -13.55 -3.96 -1.36
CA ALA A 147 -14.65 -3.89 -0.40
C ALA A 147 -14.45 -4.85 0.77
N ARG A 148 -14.04 -6.09 0.51
CA ARG A 148 -13.67 -7.06 1.56
C ARG A 148 -12.55 -6.55 2.46
N THR A 149 -11.51 -5.97 1.86
CA THR A 149 -10.36 -5.43 2.60
C THR A 149 -10.75 -4.36 3.60
N PHE A 150 -11.65 -3.46 3.19
CA PHE A 150 -12.10 -2.36 4.05
C PHE A 150 -13.35 -2.69 4.87
N LEU A 151 -13.82 -3.94 4.83
CA LEU A 151 -15.01 -4.42 5.54
C LEU A 151 -16.25 -3.54 5.28
N VAL A 152 -16.41 -3.10 4.03
CA VAL A 152 -17.56 -2.30 3.59
C VAL A 152 -18.37 -3.06 2.54
N PRO A 153 -19.67 -2.82 2.43
CA PRO A 153 -20.49 -3.39 1.34
C PRO A 153 -19.95 -2.95 -0.03
N GLU A 154 -19.92 -3.86 -1.00
CA GLU A 154 -19.42 -3.59 -2.36
C GLU A 154 -20.14 -2.40 -3.02
N ALA A 155 -21.46 -2.31 -2.86
CA ALA A 155 -22.25 -1.19 -3.36
C ALA A 155 -21.80 0.17 -2.78
N THR A 156 -21.43 0.20 -1.50
CA THR A 156 -20.91 1.41 -0.82
C THR A 156 -19.56 1.80 -1.41
N LEU A 157 -18.68 0.83 -1.64
CA LEU A 157 -17.37 1.08 -2.25
C LEU A 157 -17.52 1.55 -3.69
N ALA A 158 -18.37 0.90 -4.49
CA ALA A 158 -18.64 1.29 -5.87
C ALA A 158 -19.14 2.75 -5.96
N GLN A 159 -20.08 3.14 -5.11
CA GLN A 159 -20.55 4.53 -5.03
C GLN A 159 -19.45 5.51 -4.62
N ARG A 160 -18.54 5.10 -3.72
CA ARG A 160 -17.38 5.91 -3.30
C ARG A 160 -16.43 6.16 -4.46
N ILE A 161 -16.11 5.11 -5.23
CA ILE A 161 -15.28 5.20 -6.45
C ILE A 161 -15.93 6.12 -7.49
N VAL A 162 -17.23 5.94 -7.79
CA VAL A 162 -17.96 6.77 -8.75
C VAL A 162 -17.94 8.26 -8.34
N ARG A 163 -18.17 8.56 -7.05
CA ARG A 163 -18.10 9.94 -6.56
C ARG A 163 -16.70 10.53 -6.68
N ALA A 164 -15.67 9.74 -6.38
CA ALA A 164 -14.28 10.17 -6.51
C ALA A 164 -13.91 10.48 -7.96
N LYS A 165 -14.27 9.62 -8.91
CA LYS A 165 -14.05 9.83 -10.34
C LYS A 165 -14.77 11.08 -10.85
N ARG A 166 -16.05 11.27 -10.48
CA ARG A 166 -16.79 12.51 -10.81
C ARG A 166 -16.10 13.75 -10.26
N LYS A 167 -15.54 13.67 -9.04
CA LYS A 167 -14.80 14.78 -8.45
C LYS A 167 -13.51 15.07 -9.21
N ILE A 168 -12.77 14.04 -9.64
CA ILE A 168 -11.58 14.19 -10.49
C ILE A 168 -11.92 15.00 -11.76
N VAL A 169 -12.97 14.59 -12.46
CA VAL A 169 -13.41 15.28 -13.68
C VAL A 169 -13.87 16.72 -13.38
N ALA A 170 -14.71 16.90 -12.36
CA ALA A 170 -15.28 18.21 -12.01
C ALA A 170 -14.23 19.23 -11.54
N THR A 171 -13.15 18.76 -10.90
CA THR A 171 -12.07 19.63 -10.40
C THR A 171 -10.86 19.72 -11.33
N GLY A 172 -10.87 19.01 -12.46
CA GLY A 172 -9.76 18.99 -13.42
C GLY A 172 -8.47 18.39 -12.87
N ILE A 173 -8.57 17.45 -11.92
CA ILE A 173 -7.39 16.74 -11.40
C ILE A 173 -6.74 15.98 -12.55
N ARG A 174 -5.46 16.27 -12.79
CA ARG A 174 -4.68 15.62 -13.84
C ARG A 174 -3.95 14.38 -13.31
N MET A 175 -3.82 13.36 -14.15
CA MET A 175 -2.99 12.19 -13.90
C MET A 175 -1.57 12.50 -14.36
N GLU A 176 -0.87 13.30 -13.57
CA GLU A 176 0.50 13.74 -13.85
C GLU A 176 1.28 13.89 -12.55
N VAL A 177 2.59 13.72 -12.64
CA VAL A 177 3.50 14.06 -11.55
C VAL A 177 3.61 15.58 -11.48
N PRO A 178 3.35 16.23 -10.33
CA PRO A 178 3.41 17.69 -10.25
C PRO A 178 4.85 18.21 -10.38
N ASP A 179 5.09 19.14 -11.29
CA ASP A 179 6.44 19.67 -11.58
C ASP A 179 7.13 20.35 -10.39
N THR A 180 6.37 21.01 -9.52
CA THR A 180 6.95 21.90 -8.49
C THR A 180 6.64 21.49 -7.04
N ARG A 181 5.76 20.53 -6.81
CA ARG A 181 5.26 20.15 -5.46
C ARG A 181 5.34 18.64 -5.18
N VAL A 182 6.30 17.96 -5.81
CA VAL A 182 6.47 16.52 -5.63
C VAL A 182 6.57 16.13 -4.14
N PRO A 183 7.43 16.76 -3.31
CA PRO A 183 7.55 16.34 -1.91
C PRO A 183 6.27 16.47 -1.09
N GLU A 184 5.51 17.56 -1.28
CA GLU A 184 4.24 17.81 -0.56
C GLU A 184 3.15 16.80 -0.94
N ARG A 185 3.06 16.48 -2.25
CA ARG A 185 2.08 15.55 -2.80
C ARG A 185 2.50 14.09 -2.59
N LEU A 186 3.80 13.84 -2.58
CA LEU A 186 4.35 12.50 -2.39
C LEU A 186 3.98 11.91 -1.03
N ASP A 187 3.91 12.72 0.02
CA ASP A 187 3.51 12.25 1.35
C ASP A 187 2.10 11.63 1.36
N ASP A 188 1.15 12.21 0.63
CA ASP A 188 -0.19 11.64 0.44
C ASP A 188 -0.12 10.27 -0.28
N VAL A 189 0.69 10.16 -1.33
CA VAL A 189 0.87 8.92 -2.10
C VAL A 189 1.51 7.84 -1.22
N LEU A 190 2.61 8.16 -0.53
CA LEU A 190 3.30 7.24 0.36
C LEU A 190 2.39 6.76 1.50
N THR A 191 1.55 7.67 2.03
CA THR A 191 0.56 7.31 3.05
C THR A 191 -0.43 6.27 2.52
N VAL A 192 -0.95 6.46 1.30
CA VAL A 192 -1.89 5.50 0.70
C VAL A 192 -1.23 4.13 0.49
N VAL A 193 -0.01 4.09 -0.01
CA VAL A 193 0.75 2.83 -0.18
C VAL A 193 1.01 2.15 1.17
N TYR A 194 1.39 2.92 2.19
CA TYR A 194 1.59 2.39 3.54
C TYR A 194 0.30 1.84 4.16
N LEU A 195 -0.83 2.54 4.02
CA LEU A 195 -2.13 2.06 4.50
C LEU A 195 -2.60 0.81 3.75
N THR A 196 -2.32 0.72 2.44
CA THR A 196 -2.54 -0.49 1.64
C THR A 196 -1.76 -1.68 2.20
N TYR A 197 -0.49 -1.47 2.51
CA TYR A 197 0.35 -2.49 3.13
C TYR A 197 -0.23 -2.96 4.46
N ASN A 198 -0.57 -2.03 5.35
CA ASN A 198 -1.11 -2.36 6.66
C ASN A 198 -2.40 -3.18 6.55
N ALA A 199 -3.30 -2.83 5.63
CA ALA A 199 -4.52 -3.59 5.38
C ALA A 199 -4.25 -5.05 4.98
N GLY A 200 -3.19 -5.29 4.18
CA GLY A 200 -2.77 -6.64 3.77
C GLY A 200 -1.89 -7.37 4.78
N PHE A 201 -1.23 -6.63 5.66
CA PHE A 201 -0.29 -7.20 6.62
C PHE A 201 -0.96 -7.80 7.86
N VAL A 202 -2.14 -7.34 8.20
CA VAL A 202 -2.85 -7.72 9.43
C VAL A 202 -3.60 -9.04 9.28
N ASP A 203 -4.03 -9.39 8.05
CA ASP A 203 -4.80 -10.59 7.77
C ASP A 203 -4.10 -11.50 6.77
N ALA A 204 -3.97 -12.78 7.12
CA ALA A 204 -3.38 -13.80 6.25
C ALA A 204 -4.13 -13.96 4.91
N ALA A 205 -5.44 -13.73 4.88
CA ALA A 205 -6.26 -13.79 3.67
C ALA A 205 -5.99 -12.62 2.70
N SER A 206 -5.47 -11.50 3.22
CA SER A 206 -5.21 -10.26 2.47
C SER A 206 -3.73 -10.09 2.05
N ARG A 207 -2.91 -11.13 2.13
CA ARG A 207 -1.46 -11.07 1.83
C ARG A 207 -1.11 -10.48 0.45
N GLY A 208 -1.99 -10.62 -0.53
CA GLY A 208 -1.83 -10.01 -1.85
C GLY A 208 -1.65 -8.51 -1.79
N LEU A 209 -2.40 -7.82 -0.92
CA LEU A 209 -2.32 -6.36 -0.77
C LEU A 209 -0.97 -5.87 -0.24
N ALA A 210 -0.36 -6.62 0.68
CA ALA A 210 0.97 -6.28 1.17
C ALA A 210 2.01 -6.39 0.05
N GLN A 211 1.89 -7.39 -0.83
CA GLN A 211 2.74 -7.53 -2.02
C GLN A 211 2.50 -6.42 -3.03
N ASP A 212 1.23 -6.07 -3.29
CA ASP A 212 0.86 -4.96 -4.18
C ASP A 212 1.41 -3.62 -3.66
N ALA A 213 1.39 -3.39 -2.34
CA ALA A 213 1.95 -2.19 -1.74
C ALA A 213 3.49 -2.13 -1.87
N VAL A 214 4.20 -3.25 -1.70
CA VAL A 214 5.65 -3.31 -1.96
C VAL A 214 5.94 -2.98 -3.42
N TRP A 215 5.20 -3.60 -4.34
CA TRP A 215 5.34 -3.31 -5.76
C TRP A 215 5.05 -1.83 -6.11
N LEU A 216 4.01 -1.22 -5.52
CA LEU A 216 3.74 0.23 -5.69
C LEU A 216 4.90 1.10 -5.17
N ALA A 217 5.53 0.71 -4.06
CA ALA A 217 6.71 1.39 -3.55
C ALA A 217 7.93 1.24 -4.50
N GLU A 218 8.09 0.07 -5.15
CA GLU A 218 9.11 -0.13 -6.19
C GLU A 218 8.86 0.76 -7.41
N VAL A 219 7.62 0.86 -7.87
CA VAL A 219 7.20 1.78 -8.94
C VAL A 219 7.56 3.22 -8.58
N LEU A 220 7.27 3.66 -7.35
CA LEU A 220 7.61 5.01 -6.89
C LEU A 220 9.12 5.26 -6.87
N THR A 221 9.92 4.31 -6.40
CA THR A 221 11.39 4.49 -6.37
C THR A 221 12.01 4.48 -7.75
N THR A 222 11.40 3.79 -8.72
CA THR A 222 11.85 3.79 -10.12
C THR A 222 11.51 5.10 -10.82
N GLY A 223 10.29 5.61 -10.67
CA GLY A 223 9.85 6.86 -11.28
C GLY A 223 10.35 8.12 -10.57
N LEU A 224 10.66 8.02 -9.27
CA LEU A 224 11.12 9.12 -8.43
C LEU A 224 12.44 8.77 -7.71
N PRO A 225 13.53 8.45 -8.41
CA PRO A 225 14.75 7.89 -7.81
C PRO A 225 15.47 8.86 -6.85
N ARG A 226 15.13 10.16 -6.90
CA ARG A 226 15.71 11.21 -6.07
C ARG A 226 14.90 11.56 -4.83
N GLU A 227 13.78 10.85 -4.60
CA GLU A 227 12.91 11.10 -3.46
C GLU A 227 13.22 10.10 -2.32
N PRO A 228 13.91 10.54 -1.25
CA PRO A 228 14.41 9.67 -0.19
C PRO A 228 13.29 8.98 0.60
N GLU A 229 12.13 9.62 0.76
CA GLU A 229 11.00 9.02 1.47
C GLU A 229 10.34 7.86 0.69
N ALA A 230 10.42 7.85 -0.65
CA ALA A 230 10.00 6.69 -1.43
C ALA A 230 10.90 5.47 -1.14
N TRP A 231 12.22 5.68 -1.09
CA TRP A 231 13.17 4.64 -0.68
C TRP A 231 12.99 4.22 0.78
N GLY A 232 12.69 5.17 1.68
CA GLY A 232 12.36 4.91 3.08
C GLY A 232 11.13 4.01 3.23
N LEU A 233 10.06 4.31 2.49
CA LEU A 233 8.86 3.48 2.47
C LEU A 233 9.16 2.07 1.92
N LEU A 234 9.85 1.95 0.79
CA LEU A 234 10.21 0.65 0.22
C LEU A 234 11.04 -0.19 1.20
N ALA A 235 12.00 0.44 1.89
CA ALA A 235 12.78 -0.23 2.93
C ALA A 235 11.89 -0.70 4.09
N LEU A 236 10.99 0.16 4.60
CA LEU A 236 10.06 -0.18 5.67
C LEU A 236 9.19 -1.39 5.31
N LEU A 237 8.54 -1.34 4.14
CA LEU A 237 7.65 -2.42 3.70
C LEU A 237 8.43 -3.74 3.50
N THR A 238 9.63 -3.67 2.94
CA THR A 238 10.50 -4.84 2.73
C THR A 238 10.94 -5.46 4.06
N LEU A 239 11.30 -4.65 5.08
CA LEU A 239 11.63 -5.12 6.43
C LEU A 239 10.43 -5.74 7.12
N GLN A 240 9.26 -5.12 7.02
CA GLN A 240 8.03 -5.69 7.56
C GLN A 240 7.70 -7.03 6.90
N GLN A 241 7.78 -7.10 5.57
CA GLN A 241 7.49 -8.31 4.79
C GLN A 241 8.50 -9.43 5.07
N SER A 242 9.75 -9.12 5.39
CA SER A 242 10.78 -10.12 5.69
C SER A 242 10.41 -11.05 6.84
N ARG A 243 9.54 -10.60 7.75
CA ARG A 243 9.07 -11.34 8.93
C ARG A 243 7.77 -12.12 8.70
N ALA A 244 7.16 -12.00 7.52
CA ALA A 244 5.81 -12.55 7.26
C ALA A 244 5.69 -14.05 7.55
N ALA A 245 6.75 -14.83 7.29
CA ALA A 245 6.77 -16.28 7.56
C ALA A 245 6.79 -16.65 9.05
N ALA A 246 7.33 -15.76 9.91
CA ALA A 246 7.42 -16.00 11.35
C ALA A 246 6.28 -15.37 12.16
N ARG A 247 5.42 -14.57 11.50
CA ARG A 247 4.40 -13.78 12.18
C ARG A 247 3.19 -14.58 12.63
N PHE A 248 2.91 -15.67 11.96
CA PHE A 248 1.79 -16.54 12.30
C PHE A 248 2.29 -17.96 12.56
N GLY A 249 1.78 -18.58 13.61
CA GLY A 249 1.97 -19.98 13.92
C GLY A 249 1.22 -20.91 12.96
N PRO A 250 1.41 -22.24 13.07
CA PRO A 250 0.76 -23.23 12.19
C PRO A 250 -0.77 -23.19 12.22
N ASN A 251 -1.35 -22.79 13.33
CA ASN A 251 -2.79 -22.64 13.56
C ASN A 251 -3.32 -21.24 13.23
N GLY A 252 -2.51 -20.36 12.59
CA GLY A 252 -2.88 -18.99 12.29
C GLY A 252 -2.83 -18.01 13.48
N ALA A 253 -2.37 -18.45 14.65
CA ALA A 253 -2.18 -17.58 15.81
C ALA A 253 -1.08 -16.56 15.57
N LEU A 254 -1.29 -15.33 16.03
CA LEU A 254 -0.32 -14.26 15.94
C LEU A 254 0.86 -14.54 16.89
N VAL A 255 2.10 -14.46 16.36
CA VAL A 255 3.34 -14.58 17.13
C VAL A 255 3.91 -13.20 17.38
N LEU A 256 4.12 -12.87 18.66
CA LEU A 256 4.71 -11.59 19.06
C LEU A 256 6.15 -11.46 18.55
N LEU A 257 6.62 -10.24 18.32
CA LEU A 257 7.96 -9.98 17.80
C LEU A 257 9.07 -10.61 18.68
N ALA A 258 8.88 -10.61 20.00
CA ALA A 258 9.79 -11.23 20.94
C ALA A 258 9.91 -12.75 20.77
N ASP A 259 8.82 -13.39 20.33
CA ASP A 259 8.69 -14.85 20.23
C ASP A 259 8.89 -15.36 18.79
N GLN A 260 9.11 -14.45 17.83
CA GLN A 260 9.33 -14.84 16.42
C GLN A 260 10.67 -15.53 16.23
N ASP A 261 10.64 -16.68 15.58
CA ASP A 261 11.84 -17.36 15.10
C ASP A 261 12.52 -16.56 13.99
N ARG A 262 13.62 -15.90 14.31
CA ARG A 262 14.38 -15.06 13.37
C ARG A 262 15.07 -15.84 12.26
N ALA A 263 15.29 -17.14 12.42
CA ALA A 263 15.79 -17.99 11.35
C ALA A 263 14.80 -18.13 10.19
N ARG A 264 13.51 -17.90 10.45
CA ARG A 264 12.45 -17.88 9.42
C ARG A 264 12.30 -16.53 8.72
N TRP A 265 13.05 -15.51 9.13
CA TRP A 265 13.02 -14.22 8.46
C TRP A 265 13.77 -14.26 7.14
N ALA A 266 13.30 -13.51 6.15
CA ALA A 266 13.91 -13.47 4.82
C ALA A 266 15.16 -12.56 4.83
N HIS A 267 16.30 -13.07 5.31
CA HIS A 267 17.57 -12.34 5.40
C HIS A 267 18.00 -11.64 4.10
N PRO A 268 17.82 -12.24 2.90
CA PRO A 268 18.11 -11.52 1.65
C PRO A 268 17.24 -10.28 1.45
N ALA A 269 15.99 -10.28 1.94
CA ALA A 269 15.11 -9.10 1.91
C ALA A 269 15.57 -8.04 2.90
N ILE A 270 16.02 -8.44 4.10
CA ILE A 270 16.59 -7.51 5.10
C ILE A 270 17.80 -6.79 4.49
N ALA A 271 18.76 -7.53 3.93
CA ALA A 271 19.93 -6.93 3.28
C ALA A 271 19.59 -6.00 2.10
N ARG A 272 18.50 -6.28 1.35
CA ARG A 272 18.00 -5.33 0.33
C ARG A 272 17.45 -4.06 0.95
N ALA A 273 16.67 -4.18 2.01
CA ALA A 273 16.08 -3.04 2.67
C ALA A 273 17.13 -2.10 3.31
N GLU A 274 18.21 -2.66 3.86
CA GLU A 274 19.36 -1.90 4.35
C GLU A 274 19.99 -1.04 3.23
N ARG A 275 20.19 -1.62 2.04
CA ARG A 275 20.67 -0.84 0.88
C ARG A 275 19.69 0.25 0.44
N TYR A 276 18.38 0.03 0.57
CA TYR A 276 17.38 1.08 0.29
C TYR A 276 17.48 2.23 1.30
N LEU A 277 17.68 1.91 2.59
CA LEU A 277 17.92 2.91 3.63
C LEU A 277 19.21 3.70 3.40
N GLU A 278 20.31 3.02 3.06
CA GLU A 278 21.57 3.66 2.70
C GLU A 278 21.35 4.64 1.52
N ARG A 279 20.63 4.21 0.49
CA ARG A 279 20.31 5.03 -0.66
C ARG A 279 19.48 6.26 -0.30
N ALA A 280 18.50 6.11 0.61
CA ALA A 280 17.72 7.23 1.14
C ALA A 280 18.61 8.20 1.97
N ALA A 281 19.51 7.67 2.79
CA ALA A 281 20.36 8.44 3.70
C ALA A 281 21.35 9.38 2.99
N VAL A 282 21.77 9.06 1.75
CA VAL A 282 22.65 9.92 0.95
C VAL A 282 22.12 11.35 0.83
N TRP A 283 20.81 11.50 0.78
CA TRP A 283 20.16 12.81 0.62
C TRP A 283 20.12 13.64 1.91
N ARG A 284 20.48 13.08 3.06
CA ARG A 284 20.49 13.75 4.38
C ARG A 284 19.20 14.50 4.72
N ARG A 285 18.07 14.01 4.24
CA ARG A 285 16.72 14.53 4.49
C ARG A 285 15.86 13.41 5.08
N PRO A 286 16.08 12.99 6.33
CA PRO A 286 15.29 11.95 6.96
C PRO A 286 13.84 12.42 7.12
N GLY A 287 12.90 11.60 6.70
CA GLY A 287 11.49 11.79 6.92
C GLY A 287 10.89 10.63 7.71
N ARG A 288 9.58 10.61 7.85
CA ARG A 288 8.88 9.66 8.73
C ARG A 288 9.05 8.20 8.29
N PHE A 289 9.07 7.89 6.98
CA PHE A 289 9.20 6.52 6.51
C PHE A 289 10.62 5.99 6.64
N GLN A 290 11.63 6.84 6.39
CA GLN A 290 13.03 6.49 6.65
C GLN A 290 13.26 6.18 8.13
N LEU A 291 12.70 7.00 9.04
CA LEU A 291 12.84 6.78 10.49
C LEU A 291 12.13 5.51 10.96
N GLN A 292 10.93 5.24 10.46
CA GLN A 292 10.22 3.99 10.73
C GLN A 292 10.98 2.77 10.16
N ALA A 293 11.56 2.90 8.97
CA ALA A 293 12.39 1.85 8.39
C ALA A 293 13.66 1.60 9.21
N ALA A 294 14.32 2.66 9.71
CA ALA A 294 15.49 2.53 10.59
C ALA A 294 15.13 1.81 11.91
N ILE A 295 13.97 2.11 12.50
CA ILE A 295 13.45 1.39 13.68
C ILE A 295 13.24 -0.11 13.35
N ALA A 296 12.62 -0.39 12.20
CA ALA A 296 12.42 -1.78 11.76
C ALA A 296 13.75 -2.50 11.47
N ALA A 297 14.77 -1.79 10.96
CA ALA A 297 16.11 -2.31 10.74
C ALA A 297 16.81 -2.67 12.05
N CYS A 298 16.70 -1.86 13.10
CA CYS A 298 17.24 -2.19 14.44
C CYS A 298 16.68 -3.53 14.96
N HIS A 299 15.40 -3.81 14.70
CA HIS A 299 14.83 -5.12 15.04
C HIS A 299 15.34 -6.24 14.13
N ALA A 300 15.52 -5.95 12.83
CA ALA A 300 15.88 -6.96 11.83
C ALA A 300 17.35 -7.38 11.91
N SER A 301 18.25 -6.46 12.28
CA SER A 301 19.69 -6.71 12.41
C SER A 301 20.09 -7.38 13.73
N ALA A 302 19.24 -7.27 14.77
CA ALA A 302 19.54 -7.90 16.06
C ALA A 302 19.39 -9.43 15.98
N PRO A 303 20.34 -10.23 16.48
CA PRO A 303 20.25 -11.70 16.48
C PRO A 303 19.09 -12.22 17.33
N THR A 304 18.80 -11.59 18.45
CA THR A 304 17.69 -11.91 19.34
C THR A 304 16.91 -10.67 19.74
N TYR A 305 15.74 -10.84 20.35
CA TYR A 305 14.95 -9.72 20.89
C TYR A 305 15.71 -8.98 22.00
N ALA A 306 16.43 -9.71 22.84
CA ALA A 306 17.20 -9.15 23.96
C ALA A 306 18.39 -8.31 23.48
N GLU A 307 18.96 -8.63 22.33
CA GLU A 307 20.11 -7.91 21.73
C GLU A 307 19.68 -6.73 20.83
N THR A 308 18.38 -6.42 20.78
CA THR A 308 17.86 -5.27 20.02
C THR A 308 18.40 -3.97 20.65
N ASP A 309 18.91 -3.06 19.82
CA ASP A 309 19.37 -1.74 20.27
C ASP A 309 18.17 -0.82 20.58
N TRP A 310 17.61 -1.02 21.78
CA TRP A 310 16.45 -0.26 22.25
C TRP A 310 16.74 1.22 22.43
N LEU A 311 17.99 1.58 22.78
CA LEU A 311 18.38 2.98 22.94
C LEU A 311 18.38 3.71 21.59
N GLN A 312 18.88 3.04 20.54
CA GLN A 312 18.81 3.57 19.18
C GLN A 312 17.35 3.70 18.73
N ILE A 313 16.49 2.70 18.98
CA ILE A 313 15.06 2.74 18.67
C ILE A 313 14.38 3.91 19.37
N LEU A 314 14.63 4.11 20.66
CA LEU A 314 14.08 5.23 21.44
C LEU A 314 14.48 6.58 20.83
N THR A 315 15.76 6.73 20.46
CA THR A 315 16.28 7.92 19.80
C THR A 315 15.62 8.18 18.43
N LEU A 316 15.42 7.12 17.66
CA LEU A 316 14.74 7.22 16.36
C LEU A 316 13.26 7.62 16.53
N TYR A 317 12.57 7.15 17.59
CA TYR A 317 11.23 7.62 17.90
C TYR A 317 11.20 9.10 18.31
N ASP A 318 12.21 9.58 19.05
CA ASP A 318 12.32 11.01 19.38
C ASP A 318 12.50 11.88 18.14
N LEU A 319 13.24 11.39 17.14
CA LEU A 319 13.34 12.04 15.84
C LEU A 319 12.02 11.95 15.04
N LEU A 320 11.36 10.78 15.04
CA LEU A 320 10.09 10.56 14.35
C LEU A 320 8.98 11.48 14.87
N LEU A 321 8.94 11.77 16.17
CA LEU A 321 7.98 12.69 16.78
C LEU A 321 8.10 14.14 16.27
N ARG A 322 9.21 14.51 15.63
CA ARG A 322 9.33 15.82 14.96
C ARG A 322 8.56 15.87 13.63
N HIS A 323 8.32 14.70 13.02
CA HIS A 323 7.59 14.55 11.74
C HIS A 323 6.15 14.09 11.93
N ASP A 324 5.91 13.21 12.91
CA ASP A 324 4.60 12.64 13.22
C ASP A 324 4.37 12.64 14.74
N ARG A 325 3.52 13.56 15.19
CA ARG A 325 3.15 13.70 16.61
C ARG A 325 1.94 12.87 17.01
N SER A 326 1.57 11.87 16.19
CA SER A 326 0.39 11.05 16.47
C SER A 326 0.53 10.32 17.82
N PRO A 327 -0.60 10.11 18.52
CA PRO A 327 -0.59 9.37 19.79
C PRO A 327 -0.12 7.92 19.60
N VAL A 328 -0.24 7.35 18.40
CA VAL A 328 0.24 6.00 18.08
C VAL A 328 1.78 5.95 18.07
N VAL A 329 2.44 6.96 17.48
CA VAL A 329 3.92 7.05 17.54
C VAL A 329 4.40 7.20 18.99
N ARG A 330 3.69 7.99 19.82
CA ARG A 330 3.99 8.11 21.25
C ARG A 330 3.80 6.79 21.99
N LEU A 331 2.74 6.05 21.69
CA LEU A 331 2.50 4.72 22.26
C LEU A 331 3.64 3.74 21.93
N ASN A 332 4.06 3.70 20.66
CA ASN A 332 5.16 2.84 20.23
C ASN A 332 6.51 3.26 20.85
N ARG A 333 6.73 4.58 21.00
CA ARG A 333 7.90 5.10 21.75
C ARG A 333 7.92 4.61 23.20
N ALA A 334 6.76 4.59 23.87
CA ALA A 334 6.66 4.13 25.24
C ALA A 334 7.06 2.64 25.39
N VAL A 335 6.82 1.81 24.35
CA VAL A 335 7.32 0.42 24.35
C VAL A 335 8.85 0.40 24.37
N ALA A 336 9.51 1.18 23.51
CA ALA A 336 10.98 1.28 23.52
C ALA A 336 11.51 1.86 24.84
N LEU A 337 10.81 2.84 25.42
CA LEU A 337 11.15 3.40 26.73
C LEU A 337 11.09 2.33 27.83
N ALA A 338 10.12 1.40 27.78
CA ALA A 338 9.99 0.32 28.73
C ALA A 338 11.18 -0.65 28.69
N GLU A 339 11.76 -0.88 27.54
CA GLU A 339 12.94 -1.73 27.38
C GLU A 339 14.23 -1.02 27.85
N CYS A 340 14.31 0.30 27.70
CA CYS A 340 15.47 1.08 28.12
C CYS A 340 15.46 1.44 29.63
N MET A 341 14.31 1.84 30.16
CA MET A 341 14.18 2.46 31.48
C MET A 341 13.19 1.75 32.44
N GLY A 342 12.67 0.62 31.97
CA GLY A 342 11.70 -0.17 32.74
C GLY A 342 10.24 0.26 32.54
N PRO A 343 9.30 -0.54 33.05
CA PRO A 343 7.88 -0.39 32.77
C PRO A 343 7.21 0.81 33.44
N GLU A 344 7.70 1.30 34.56
CA GLU A 344 7.05 2.38 35.35
C GLU A 344 7.05 3.73 34.60
N PRO A 345 8.17 4.27 34.05
CA PRO A 345 8.13 5.49 33.25
C PRO A 345 7.33 5.33 31.96
N ALA A 346 7.38 4.16 31.32
CA ALA A 346 6.60 3.87 30.13
C ALA A 346 5.09 3.87 30.40
N LEU A 347 4.66 3.28 31.51
CA LEU A 347 3.24 3.27 31.91
C LEU A 347 2.70 4.70 32.11
N ARG A 348 3.48 5.60 32.71
CA ARG A 348 3.09 7.01 32.84
C ARG A 348 2.86 7.68 31.48
N GLU A 349 3.73 7.41 30.48
CA GLU A 349 3.53 7.93 29.12
C GLU A 349 2.28 7.33 28.45
N VAL A 350 2.05 6.02 28.63
CA VAL A 350 0.87 5.34 28.09
C VAL A 350 -0.40 5.87 28.73
N ASP A 351 -0.45 6.02 30.05
CA ASP A 351 -1.63 6.53 30.75
C ASP A 351 -1.96 7.98 30.35
N ALA A 352 -0.95 8.81 30.03
CA ALA A 352 -1.16 10.17 29.52
C ALA A 352 -1.81 10.22 28.13
N LEU A 353 -1.91 9.09 27.41
CA LEU A 353 -2.57 8.98 26.09
C LEU A 353 -4.04 8.52 26.18
N ALA A 354 -4.57 8.24 27.37
CA ALA A 354 -5.90 7.69 27.60
C ALA A 354 -7.00 8.48 26.86
N GLY A 355 -7.00 9.82 26.98
CA GLY A 355 -8.01 10.67 26.30
C GLY A 355 -7.98 10.66 24.78
N GLN A 356 -6.91 10.12 24.17
CA GLN A 356 -6.73 10.08 22.72
C GLN A 356 -6.85 8.65 22.16
N LEU A 357 -6.55 7.62 22.96
CA LEU A 357 -6.44 6.23 22.51
C LEU A 357 -7.37 5.25 23.27
N ASP A 358 -8.34 5.71 24.04
CA ASP A 358 -9.27 4.83 24.79
C ASP A 358 -10.06 3.87 23.90
N ALA A 359 -10.33 4.23 22.65
CA ALA A 359 -10.98 3.36 21.65
C ALA A 359 -9.98 2.47 20.88
N TYR A 360 -8.69 2.54 21.18
CA TYR A 360 -7.65 1.80 20.43
C TYR A 360 -7.17 0.59 21.22
N HIS A 361 -7.50 -0.61 20.73
CA HIS A 361 -7.21 -1.87 21.44
C HIS A 361 -5.73 -2.08 21.77
N LEU A 362 -4.79 -1.64 20.89
CA LEU A 362 -3.36 -1.78 21.14
C LEU A 362 -2.86 -0.89 22.29
N TRP A 363 -3.52 0.23 22.57
CA TRP A 363 -3.23 1.02 23.75
C TRP A 363 -3.52 0.24 25.04
N HIS A 364 -4.68 -0.40 25.12
CA HIS A 364 -5.05 -1.25 26.26
C HIS A 364 -4.13 -2.48 26.37
N ALA A 365 -3.78 -3.11 25.24
CA ALA A 365 -2.87 -4.26 25.23
C ALA A 365 -1.45 -3.90 25.71
N THR A 366 -0.93 -2.73 25.29
CA THR A 366 0.37 -2.21 25.76
C THR A 366 0.31 -1.87 27.24
N ARG A 367 -0.75 -1.21 27.68
CA ARG A 367 -0.98 -0.90 29.10
C ARG A 367 -1.05 -2.17 29.95
N ALA A 368 -1.75 -3.21 29.48
CA ALA A 368 -1.84 -4.50 30.15
C ALA A 368 -0.47 -5.18 30.30
N ASP A 369 0.38 -5.09 29.27
CA ASP A 369 1.73 -5.65 29.34
C ASP A 369 2.60 -4.95 30.37
N LEU A 370 2.61 -3.62 30.37
CA LEU A 370 3.35 -2.83 31.35
C LEU A 370 2.90 -3.07 32.79
N LEU A 371 1.58 -3.15 33.01
CA LEU A 371 0.99 -3.47 34.31
C LEU A 371 1.39 -4.86 34.79
N ARG A 372 1.43 -5.85 33.92
CA ARG A 372 1.87 -7.22 34.21
C ARG A 372 3.35 -7.23 34.62
N ARG A 373 4.22 -6.51 33.88
CA ARG A 373 5.64 -6.37 34.18
C ARG A 373 5.90 -5.68 35.55
N LEU A 374 4.92 -4.88 36.03
CA LEU A 374 4.92 -4.24 37.36
C LEU A 374 4.28 -5.10 38.47
N GLY A 375 3.79 -6.32 38.15
CA GLY A 375 3.09 -7.18 39.11
C GLY A 375 1.66 -6.72 39.43
N ARG A 376 1.11 -5.72 38.74
CA ARG A 376 -0.25 -5.19 38.96
C ARG A 376 -1.29 -6.04 38.16
N MET A 377 -1.41 -7.30 38.59
CA MET A 377 -2.11 -8.33 37.78
C MET A 377 -3.60 -8.08 37.55
N GLU A 378 -4.33 -7.56 38.54
CA GLU A 378 -5.77 -7.25 38.42
C GLU A 378 -5.98 -6.16 37.37
N ALA A 379 -5.28 -5.04 37.45
CA ALA A 379 -5.36 -3.96 36.49
C ALA A 379 -4.89 -4.38 35.07
N ALA A 380 -3.91 -5.30 34.97
CA ALA A 380 -3.47 -5.87 33.70
C ALA A 380 -4.57 -6.71 33.05
N THR A 381 -5.30 -7.50 33.83
CA THR A 381 -6.42 -8.32 33.37
C THR A 381 -7.56 -7.44 32.84
N ASP A 382 -7.92 -6.37 33.55
CA ASP A 382 -8.97 -5.44 33.12
C ASP A 382 -8.60 -4.71 31.84
N ALA A 383 -7.36 -4.24 31.72
CA ALA A 383 -6.86 -3.65 30.51
C ALA A 383 -6.87 -4.63 29.32
N ASN A 384 -6.51 -5.90 29.56
CA ASN A 384 -6.53 -6.93 28.52
C ASN A 384 -7.95 -7.31 28.08
N ARG A 385 -8.94 -7.33 29.00
CA ARG A 385 -10.37 -7.50 28.65
C ARG A 385 -10.83 -6.36 27.74
N ARG A 386 -10.50 -5.13 28.10
CA ARG A 386 -10.87 -3.96 27.28
C ARG A 386 -10.21 -4.01 25.91
N ALA A 387 -8.97 -4.46 25.79
CA ALA A 387 -8.32 -4.70 24.52
C ALA A 387 -9.08 -5.74 23.67
N LEU A 388 -9.52 -6.84 24.30
CA LEU A 388 -10.28 -7.90 23.62
C LEU A 388 -11.65 -7.42 23.12
N ASP A 389 -12.35 -6.57 23.88
CA ASP A 389 -13.64 -6.00 23.47
C ASP A 389 -13.50 -5.11 22.22
N LEU A 390 -12.40 -4.40 22.11
CA LEU A 390 -12.13 -3.46 21.02
C LEU A 390 -11.44 -4.10 19.80
N ALA A 391 -10.80 -5.26 19.98
CA ALA A 391 -10.08 -5.92 18.90
C ALA A 391 -11.04 -6.51 17.86
N ALA A 392 -10.85 -6.12 16.59
CA ALA A 392 -11.66 -6.59 15.48
C ALA A 392 -11.07 -7.82 14.78
N ILE A 393 -9.73 -8.00 14.83
CA ILE A 393 -9.01 -9.01 14.06
C ILE A 393 -9.01 -10.36 14.80
N PRO A 394 -9.43 -11.47 14.15
CA PRO A 394 -9.53 -12.77 14.80
C PRO A 394 -8.23 -13.25 15.47
N ALA A 395 -7.07 -13.06 14.79
CA ALA A 395 -5.79 -13.49 15.32
C ALA A 395 -5.35 -12.69 16.56
N GLU A 396 -5.65 -11.38 16.60
CA GLU A 396 -5.40 -10.54 17.79
C GLU A 396 -6.33 -10.92 18.95
N ARG A 397 -7.61 -11.17 18.66
CA ARG A 397 -8.57 -11.65 19.65
C ARG A 397 -8.15 -12.98 20.26
N ALA A 398 -7.63 -13.91 19.44
CA ALA A 398 -7.13 -15.19 19.93
C ALA A 398 -5.94 -14.99 20.89
N LEU A 399 -4.97 -14.15 20.55
CA LEU A 399 -3.84 -13.81 21.41
C LEU A 399 -4.29 -13.17 22.74
N LEU A 400 -5.27 -12.26 22.69
CA LEU A 400 -5.77 -11.58 23.90
C LEU A 400 -6.57 -12.54 24.81
N ARG A 401 -7.31 -13.52 24.25
CA ARG A 401 -7.97 -14.59 25.04
C ARG A 401 -6.96 -15.49 25.71
N ASP A 402 -5.93 -15.92 24.99
CA ASP A 402 -4.87 -16.75 25.57
C ASP A 402 -4.22 -16.08 26.79
N ARG A 403 -3.98 -14.77 26.69
CA ARG A 403 -3.46 -13.97 27.81
C ARG A 403 -4.42 -13.85 29.02
N LEU A 404 -5.71 -14.07 28.82
CA LEU A 404 -6.72 -14.08 29.87
C LEU A 404 -6.96 -15.50 30.43
N GLY A 405 -6.41 -16.53 29.79
CA GLY A 405 -6.67 -17.93 30.14
C GLY A 405 -8.07 -18.38 29.78
N THR A 406 -8.69 -17.80 28.74
CA THR A 406 -10.07 -18.07 28.32
C THR A 406 -10.15 -18.50 26.85
#